data_fdeac01b5d209f05f8b3399f6b87c9a1
#
_entry.id   fdeac01b5d209f05f8b3399f6b87c9a1
#
_cell.length_a   1.000
_cell.length_b   1.000
_cell.length_c   1.000
_cell.angle_alpha   90.00
_cell.angle_beta   90.00
_cell.angle_gamma   90.00
#
_symmetry.space_group_name_H-M   'P 1'
#
loop_
_entity.id
_entity.type
_entity.pdbx_description
1 polymer ?
#
loop_
_entity_poly.entity_id
_entity_poly.type
_entity_poly.pdbx_seq_one_letter_code
_entity_poly.pdbx_strand_id
1 'polypeptide(L)'
;MTANQIVRVIPVLKVNNRNVNQRFYEETLGMKVLVEEGALLSLGDASKVEKIVLEESPSMRSRKVEGPKKLGRIVVKVAQAQEIDYLLARQPETSALYQGANGRAFEVVSPQGDTIFVHAEENLESLEPLEKGPLVDVPEDFKGLTSFDVDFLEVNVADFAEAEKFYSNLPALAHFIH
;
A
#
# COMPACT_ATOMS: atom_id res chain seq x y z
N MET A 1 -13.89 29.72 13.35
CA MET A 1 -13.65 28.28 13.54
C MET A 1 -12.72 27.82 12.46
N THR A 2 -11.50 27.50 12.80
CA THR A 2 -10.58 26.83 11.88
C THR A 2 -11.06 25.39 11.73
N ALA A 3 -11.53 25.01 10.55
CA ALA A 3 -11.81 23.64 10.23
C ALA A 3 -10.51 22.84 10.43
N ASN A 4 -10.56 21.81 11.26
CA ASN A 4 -9.47 20.83 11.36
C ASN A 4 -9.34 20.15 10.00
N GLN A 5 -8.39 20.61 9.21
CA GLN A 5 -8.08 19.95 7.94
C GLN A 5 -7.19 18.74 8.23
N ILE A 6 -7.65 17.56 7.89
CA ILE A 6 -6.77 16.41 7.77
C ILE A 6 -5.89 16.63 6.55
N VAL A 7 -4.60 16.78 6.81
CA VAL A 7 -3.60 17.01 5.75
C VAL A 7 -3.12 15.67 5.17
N ARG A 8 -3.12 14.60 5.99
CA ARG A 8 -2.61 13.29 5.58
C ARG A 8 -3.15 12.18 6.48
N VAL A 9 -3.37 11.03 5.89
CA VAL A 9 -3.68 9.78 6.60
C VAL A 9 -2.53 8.80 6.38
N ILE A 10 -1.99 8.26 7.48
CA ILE A 10 -0.91 7.29 7.45
C ILE A 10 -1.44 5.98 8.04
N PRO A 11 -1.57 4.90 7.26
CA PRO A 11 -1.99 3.61 7.79
C PRO A 11 -0.90 3.02 8.69
N VAL A 12 -1.33 2.48 9.82
CA VAL A 12 -0.50 1.70 10.74
C VAL A 12 -0.93 0.24 10.66
N LEU A 13 -0.04 -0.60 10.16
CA LEU A 13 -0.29 -2.02 9.93
C LEU A 13 0.34 -2.85 11.03
N LYS A 14 -0.46 -3.65 11.73
CA LYS A 14 0.06 -4.60 12.71
C LYS A 14 0.64 -5.82 12.02
N VAL A 15 1.87 -6.17 12.37
CA VAL A 15 2.59 -7.31 11.80
C VAL A 15 3.11 -8.24 12.90
N ASN A 16 3.19 -9.53 12.60
CA ASN A 16 3.71 -10.53 13.54
C ASN A 16 5.24 -10.58 13.56
N ASN A 17 5.86 -10.30 12.42
CA ASN A 17 7.31 -10.29 12.26
C ASN A 17 7.69 -9.08 11.43
N ARG A 18 8.26 -8.09 12.10
CA ARG A 18 8.63 -6.83 11.46
C ARG A 18 9.70 -7.02 10.38
N ASN A 19 10.72 -7.82 10.64
CA ASN A 19 11.84 -7.99 9.72
C ASN A 19 11.42 -8.65 8.39
N VAL A 20 10.54 -9.65 8.43
CA VAL A 20 10.04 -10.31 7.23
C VAL A 20 9.14 -9.36 6.42
N ASN A 21 8.28 -8.60 7.09
CA ASN A 21 7.44 -7.60 6.45
C ASN A 21 8.28 -6.43 5.91
N GLN A 22 9.24 -5.91 6.68
CA GLN A 22 10.16 -4.87 6.21
C GLN A 22 10.81 -5.26 4.89
N ARG A 23 11.39 -6.44 4.81
CA ARG A 23 12.02 -6.94 3.59
C ARG A 23 11.05 -6.99 2.41
N PHE A 24 9.82 -7.41 2.64
CA PHE A 24 8.78 -7.40 1.61
C PHE A 24 8.52 -5.98 1.08
N TYR A 25 8.32 -5.00 1.97
CA TYR A 25 8.06 -3.61 1.57
C TYR A 25 9.26 -2.97 0.86
N GLU A 26 10.48 -3.30 1.26
CA GLU A 26 11.69 -2.80 0.59
C GLU A 26 11.97 -3.50 -0.75
N GLU A 27 11.97 -4.82 -0.78
CA GLU A 27 12.40 -5.59 -1.95
C GLU A 27 11.29 -5.71 -3.01
N THR A 28 10.05 -5.98 -2.60
CA THR A 28 8.92 -6.17 -3.51
C THR A 28 8.29 -4.85 -3.92
N LEU A 29 8.12 -3.93 -2.98
CA LEU A 29 7.41 -2.66 -3.22
C LEU A 29 8.34 -1.46 -3.41
N GLY A 30 9.65 -1.62 -3.24
CA GLY A 30 10.61 -0.55 -3.46
C GLY A 30 10.49 0.62 -2.47
N MET A 31 9.87 0.39 -1.31
CA MET A 31 9.75 1.40 -0.27
C MET A 31 11.05 1.54 0.52
N LYS A 32 11.22 2.66 1.22
CA LYS A 32 12.39 2.93 2.05
C LYS A 32 12.02 2.97 3.52
N VAL A 33 12.85 2.35 4.35
CA VAL A 33 12.79 2.54 5.80
C VAL A 33 13.29 3.93 6.13
N LEU A 34 12.47 4.72 6.81
CA LEU A 34 12.83 6.08 7.23
C LEU A 34 13.23 6.13 8.69
N VAL A 35 12.47 5.49 9.56
CA VAL A 35 12.70 5.45 11.01
C VAL A 35 12.38 4.06 11.53
N GLU A 36 13.20 3.59 12.44
CA GLU A 36 12.98 2.38 13.22
C GLU A 36 13.05 2.73 14.70
N GLU A 37 11.95 2.59 15.41
CA GLU A 37 11.85 2.93 16.84
C GLU A 37 11.00 1.91 17.59
N GLY A 38 11.64 1.11 18.41
CA GLY A 38 10.96 0.06 19.18
C GLY A 38 10.22 -0.93 18.29
N ALA A 39 8.90 -1.02 18.46
CA ALA A 39 8.03 -1.87 17.66
C ALA A 39 7.62 -1.24 16.32
N LEU A 40 7.89 0.05 16.11
CA LEU A 40 7.46 0.81 14.95
C LEU A 40 8.54 0.88 13.88
N LEU A 41 8.10 0.82 12.63
CA LEU A 41 8.92 0.99 11.44
C LEU A 41 8.18 1.91 10.47
N SER A 42 8.74 3.09 10.22
CA SER A 42 8.21 4.04 9.24
C SER A 42 8.75 3.74 7.85
N LEU A 43 7.85 3.63 6.90
CA LEU A 43 8.14 3.42 5.48
C LEU A 43 7.74 4.63 4.65
N GLY A 44 8.54 4.94 3.67
CA GLY A 44 8.31 6.01 2.71
C GLY A 44 9.10 5.81 1.42
N ASP A 45 9.52 6.91 0.84
CA ASP A 45 10.23 6.97 -0.43
C ASP A 45 11.42 7.94 -0.37
N ALA A 46 11.94 8.35 -1.53
CA ALA A 46 13.05 9.30 -1.62
C ALA A 46 12.73 10.69 -1.04
N SER A 47 11.44 11.06 -0.92
CA SER A 47 11.00 12.33 -0.30
C SER A 47 11.21 12.36 1.21
N LYS A 48 11.49 11.22 1.84
CA LYS A 48 11.62 11.05 3.29
C LYS A 48 10.37 11.42 4.09
N VAL A 49 9.22 11.37 3.46
CA VAL A 49 7.92 11.55 4.10
C VAL A 49 7.35 10.19 4.45
N GLU A 50 6.94 10.02 5.72
CA GLU A 50 6.29 8.80 6.18
C GLU A 50 4.96 8.56 5.47
N LYS A 51 4.78 7.36 4.92
CA LYS A 51 3.59 6.97 4.15
C LYS A 51 2.85 5.79 4.75
N ILE A 52 3.56 4.84 5.32
CA ILE A 52 3.04 3.64 5.98
C ILE A 52 3.88 3.37 7.21
N VAL A 53 3.24 2.88 8.28
CA VAL A 53 3.92 2.43 9.50
C VAL A 53 3.61 0.97 9.73
N LEU A 54 4.63 0.17 10.02
CA LEU A 54 4.49 -1.19 10.54
C LEU A 54 4.66 -1.17 12.04
N GLU A 55 3.74 -1.81 12.76
CA GLU A 55 3.80 -1.99 14.21
C GLU A 55 3.89 -3.48 14.54
N GLU A 56 5.00 -3.92 15.13
CA GLU A 56 5.15 -5.31 15.52
C GLU A 56 4.32 -5.62 16.77
N SER A 57 3.50 -6.65 16.70
CA SER A 57 2.68 -7.09 17.82
C SER A 57 3.55 -7.64 18.97
N PRO A 58 3.43 -7.10 20.18
CA PRO A 58 4.37 -7.40 21.27
C PRO A 58 4.23 -8.81 21.85
N SER A 59 3.11 -9.49 21.64
CA SER A 59 2.87 -10.81 22.22
C SER A 59 2.18 -11.78 21.26
N MET A 60 2.36 -13.07 21.53
CA MET A 60 1.68 -14.15 20.79
C MET A 60 0.15 -14.03 20.86
N ARG A 61 -0.37 -13.52 21.97
CA ARG A 61 -1.81 -13.35 22.19
C ARG A 61 -2.38 -12.23 21.33
N SER A 62 -1.65 -11.12 21.20
CA SER A 62 -2.03 -9.99 20.35
C SER A 62 -1.81 -10.27 18.85
N ARG A 63 -1.09 -11.35 18.52
CA ARG A 63 -0.86 -11.81 17.13
C ARG A 63 -2.03 -12.61 16.55
N LYS A 64 -2.93 -13.13 17.40
CA LYS A 64 -4.15 -13.78 16.93
C LYS A 64 -5.13 -12.73 16.41
N VAL A 65 -5.37 -12.76 15.12
CA VAL A 65 -6.47 -12.05 14.50
C VAL A 65 -7.69 -12.95 14.57
N GLU A 66 -8.67 -12.58 15.37
CA GLU A 66 -9.96 -13.27 15.43
C GLU A 66 -10.93 -12.57 14.45
N GLY A 67 -11.51 -13.36 13.54
CA GLY A 67 -12.46 -12.87 12.56
C GLY A 67 -11.86 -12.45 11.21
N PRO A 68 -12.70 -12.03 10.25
CA PRO A 68 -12.27 -11.60 8.94
C PRO A 68 -11.46 -10.29 9.03
N LYS A 69 -10.44 -10.16 8.18
CA LYS A 69 -9.67 -8.92 8.06
C LYS A 69 -10.59 -7.77 7.64
N LYS A 70 -10.52 -6.67 8.40
CA LYS A 70 -11.25 -5.43 8.05
C LYS A 70 -10.57 -4.69 6.90
N LEU A 71 -9.24 -4.72 6.84
CA LEU A 71 -8.50 -4.16 5.72
C LEU A 71 -8.64 -5.09 4.50
N GLY A 72 -9.23 -4.58 3.44
CA GLY A 72 -9.37 -5.27 2.16
C GLY A 72 -8.10 -5.11 1.34
N ARG A 73 -7.80 -3.88 0.94
CA ARG A 73 -6.67 -3.58 0.06
C ARG A 73 -6.07 -2.22 0.36
N ILE A 74 -4.74 -2.13 0.29
CA ILE A 74 -4.01 -0.87 0.31
C ILE A 74 -3.68 -0.53 -1.14
N VAL A 75 -4.17 0.61 -1.63
CA VAL A 75 -3.89 1.07 -2.99
C VAL A 75 -2.82 2.14 -2.96
N VAL A 76 -1.71 1.85 -3.64
CA VAL A 76 -0.52 2.69 -3.72
C VAL A 76 -0.41 3.27 -5.12
N LYS A 77 -0.36 4.58 -5.21
CA LYS A 77 -0.13 5.30 -6.48
C LYS A 77 1.32 5.75 -6.56
N VAL A 78 2.00 5.30 -7.60
CA VAL A 78 3.41 5.62 -7.88
C VAL A 78 3.48 6.80 -8.85
N ALA A 79 4.37 7.75 -8.58
CA ALA A 79 4.54 8.93 -9.43
C ALA A 79 5.18 8.60 -10.79
N GLN A 80 6.06 7.60 -10.83
CA GLN A 80 6.78 7.20 -12.03
C GLN A 80 6.35 5.79 -12.45
N ALA A 81 5.51 5.68 -13.47
CA ALA A 81 4.99 4.40 -13.97
C ALA A 81 6.11 3.41 -14.33
N GLN A 82 7.23 3.88 -14.84
CA GLN A 82 8.37 3.06 -15.20
C GLN A 82 8.99 2.33 -14.00
N GLU A 83 8.90 2.90 -12.80
CA GLU A 83 9.41 2.24 -11.58
C GLU A 83 8.62 0.97 -11.24
N ILE A 84 7.36 0.89 -11.65
CA ILE A 84 6.56 -0.35 -11.54
C ILE A 84 7.18 -1.45 -12.39
N ASP A 85 7.62 -1.14 -13.59
CA ASP A 85 8.30 -2.10 -14.46
C ASP A 85 9.62 -2.59 -13.85
N TYR A 86 10.36 -1.72 -13.17
CA TYR A 86 11.58 -2.09 -12.44
C TYR A 86 11.29 -3.02 -11.27
N LEU A 87 10.20 -2.78 -10.53
CA LEU A 87 9.78 -3.70 -9.47
C LEU A 87 9.37 -5.07 -10.04
N LEU A 88 8.60 -5.07 -11.12
CA LEU A 88 8.19 -6.31 -11.80
C LEU A 88 9.36 -7.09 -12.40
N ALA A 89 10.44 -6.41 -12.79
CA ALA A 89 11.67 -7.05 -13.27
C ALA A 89 12.38 -7.87 -12.17
N ARG A 90 12.10 -7.61 -10.90
CA ARG A 90 12.53 -8.44 -9.75
C ARG A 90 11.74 -9.74 -9.62
N GLN A 91 10.71 -9.93 -10.47
CA GLN A 91 9.84 -11.09 -10.52
C GLN A 91 9.16 -11.42 -9.19
N PRO A 92 8.47 -10.46 -8.55
CA PRO A 92 7.73 -10.72 -7.33
C PRO A 92 6.59 -11.71 -7.61
N GLU A 93 6.17 -12.43 -6.57
CA GLU A 93 4.95 -13.24 -6.64
C GLU A 93 3.72 -12.31 -6.63
N THR A 94 3.13 -12.11 -7.79
CA THR A 94 1.95 -11.27 -7.97
C THR A 94 0.67 -12.09 -7.92
N SER A 95 -0.35 -11.61 -7.21
CA SER A 95 -1.70 -12.20 -7.23
C SER A 95 -2.52 -11.73 -8.44
N ALA A 96 -2.20 -10.54 -8.98
CA ALA A 96 -2.79 -10.01 -10.20
C ALA A 96 -1.83 -9.05 -10.90
N LEU A 97 -1.95 -8.97 -12.22
CA LEU A 97 -1.18 -8.07 -13.09
C LEU A 97 -2.14 -7.39 -14.07
N TYR A 98 -1.92 -6.11 -14.34
CA TYR A 98 -2.76 -5.30 -15.21
C TYR A 98 -1.92 -4.42 -16.13
N GLN A 99 -2.54 -4.06 -17.26
CA GLN A 99 -2.06 -3.00 -18.16
C GLN A 99 -3.08 -1.86 -18.15
N GLY A 100 -2.62 -0.66 -17.88
CA GLY A 100 -3.43 0.55 -17.93
C GLY A 100 -2.92 1.55 -18.96
N ALA A 101 -3.55 2.73 -19.00
CA ALA A 101 -3.20 3.80 -19.92
C ALA A 101 -1.80 4.35 -19.66
N ASN A 102 -1.39 4.46 -18.41
CA ASN A 102 -0.08 5.00 -18.01
C ASN A 102 0.99 3.93 -17.78
N GLY A 103 0.64 2.66 -17.75
CA GLY A 103 1.58 1.59 -17.55
C GLY A 103 0.99 0.36 -16.89
N ARG A 104 1.85 -0.52 -16.40
CA ARG A 104 1.43 -1.72 -15.69
C ARG A 104 1.04 -1.42 -14.25
N ALA A 105 0.18 -2.27 -13.71
CA ALA A 105 -0.17 -2.29 -12.29
C ALA A 105 -0.13 -3.74 -11.80
N PHE A 106 0.10 -3.94 -10.52
CA PHE A 106 0.16 -5.28 -9.95
C PHE A 106 -0.37 -5.32 -8.52
N GLU A 107 -0.78 -6.51 -8.12
CA GLU A 107 -1.21 -6.80 -6.77
C GLU A 107 -0.31 -7.87 -6.16
N VAL A 108 0.06 -7.66 -4.91
CA VAL A 108 0.85 -8.60 -4.11
C VAL A 108 0.25 -8.75 -2.72
N VAL A 109 0.57 -9.86 -2.07
CA VAL A 109 0.15 -10.14 -0.70
C VAL A 109 1.37 -10.16 0.21
N SER A 110 1.33 -9.36 1.27
CA SER A 110 2.42 -9.31 2.25
C SER A 110 2.53 -10.60 3.05
N PRO A 111 3.67 -10.85 3.73
CA PRO A 111 3.79 -11.97 4.67
C PRO A 111 2.76 -11.96 5.79
N GLN A 112 2.19 -10.79 6.12
CA GLN A 112 1.09 -10.64 7.07
C GLN A 112 -0.28 -10.97 6.46
N GLY A 113 -0.36 -11.13 5.13
CA GLY A 113 -1.60 -11.36 4.40
C GLY A 113 -2.36 -10.07 4.05
N ASP A 114 -1.69 -8.92 4.05
CA ASP A 114 -2.26 -7.68 3.55
C ASP A 114 -2.10 -7.60 2.04
N THR A 115 -3.16 -7.24 1.34
CA THR A 115 -3.16 -7.07 -0.11
C THR A 115 -2.77 -5.64 -0.46
N ILE A 116 -1.74 -5.49 -1.28
CA ILE A 116 -1.26 -4.20 -1.75
C ILE A 116 -1.38 -4.14 -3.27
N PHE A 117 -2.06 -3.11 -3.76
CA PHE A 117 -2.22 -2.84 -5.19
C PHE A 117 -1.40 -1.61 -5.58
N VAL A 118 -0.56 -1.75 -6.59
CA VAL A 118 0.37 -0.69 -7.04
C VAL A 118 0.03 -0.28 -8.46
N HIS A 119 -0.19 1.03 -8.68
CA HIS A 119 -0.53 1.60 -9.99
C HIS A 119 0.07 2.99 -10.17
N ALA A 120 0.00 3.50 -11.40
CA ALA A 120 0.34 4.88 -11.75
C ALA A 120 -0.77 5.57 -12.56
N GLU A 121 -2.00 5.07 -12.47
CA GLU A 121 -3.13 5.53 -13.25
C GLU A 121 -3.85 6.71 -12.60
N GLU A 122 -4.36 7.63 -13.43
CA GLU A 122 -5.33 8.63 -13.00
C GLU A 122 -6.75 8.03 -12.88
N ASN A 123 -7.06 7.04 -13.72
CA ASN A 123 -8.32 6.32 -13.72
C ASN A 123 -8.07 4.81 -13.70
N LEU A 124 -8.47 4.17 -12.60
CA LEU A 124 -8.32 2.71 -12.43
C LEU A 124 -9.21 1.90 -13.38
N GLU A 125 -10.27 2.49 -13.93
CA GLU A 125 -11.12 1.83 -14.93
C GLU A 125 -10.39 1.54 -16.24
N SER A 126 -9.24 2.18 -16.49
CA SER A 126 -8.39 1.90 -17.64
C SER A 126 -7.63 0.58 -17.55
N LEU A 127 -7.58 -0.04 -16.37
CA LEU A 127 -6.82 -1.24 -16.12
C LEU A 127 -7.50 -2.48 -16.69
N GLU A 128 -6.75 -3.22 -17.51
CA GLU A 128 -7.17 -4.50 -18.06
C GLU A 128 -6.25 -5.61 -17.55
N PRO A 129 -6.79 -6.80 -17.23
CA PRO A 129 -5.98 -7.93 -16.79
C PRO A 129 -4.89 -8.28 -17.80
N LEU A 130 -3.69 -8.59 -17.31
CA LEU A 130 -2.54 -8.99 -18.08
C LEU A 130 -1.97 -10.29 -17.50
N GLU A 131 -1.84 -11.34 -18.32
CA GLU A 131 -1.28 -12.60 -17.85
C GLU A 131 0.23 -12.52 -17.63
N LYS A 132 0.93 -11.86 -18.54
CA LYS A 132 2.39 -11.72 -18.52
C LYS A 132 2.80 -10.47 -19.26
N GLY A 133 3.78 -9.76 -18.71
CA GLY A 133 4.39 -8.60 -19.37
C GLY A 133 5.89 -8.80 -19.63
N PRO A 134 6.49 -7.98 -20.47
CA PRO A 134 7.92 -8.00 -20.73
C PRO A 134 8.70 -7.65 -19.46
N LEU A 135 9.86 -8.28 -19.28
CA LEU A 135 10.84 -7.83 -18.31
C LEU A 135 11.67 -6.71 -18.94
N VAL A 136 11.94 -5.69 -18.16
CA VAL A 136 12.77 -4.55 -18.58
C VAL A 136 14.11 -4.59 -17.87
N ASP A 137 15.10 -3.94 -18.46
CA ASP A 137 16.37 -3.73 -17.80
C ASP A 137 16.21 -2.70 -16.67
N VAL A 138 16.69 -3.03 -15.50
CA VAL A 138 16.64 -2.15 -14.34
C VAL A 138 17.92 -1.34 -14.27
N PRO A 139 17.85 0.00 -14.24
CA PRO A 139 19.03 0.83 -14.06
C PRO A 139 19.77 0.51 -12.75
N GLU A 140 21.09 0.51 -12.78
CA GLU A 140 21.91 0.23 -11.58
C GLU A 140 21.68 1.22 -10.43
N ASP A 141 21.26 2.43 -10.75
CA ASP A 141 20.94 3.49 -9.79
C ASP A 141 19.52 3.43 -9.23
N PHE A 142 18.67 2.51 -9.72
CA PHE A 142 17.34 2.30 -9.15
C PHE A 142 17.44 1.67 -7.77
N LYS A 143 17.13 2.45 -6.73
CA LYS A 143 17.18 2.02 -5.32
C LYS A 143 15.80 1.93 -4.65
N GLY A 144 14.74 1.93 -5.44
CA GLY A 144 13.36 1.91 -4.98
C GLY A 144 12.55 3.09 -5.51
N LEU A 145 11.32 3.20 -5.05
CA LEU A 145 10.40 4.23 -5.51
C LEU A 145 10.90 5.65 -5.20
N THR A 146 10.86 6.50 -6.18
CA THR A 146 11.16 7.94 -6.03
C THR A 146 10.08 8.63 -5.22
N SER A 147 8.81 8.40 -5.57
CA SER A 147 7.66 8.96 -4.87
C SER A 147 6.42 8.08 -5.05
N PHE A 148 5.71 7.87 -3.97
CA PHE A 148 4.39 7.23 -3.98
C PHE A 148 3.48 7.87 -2.91
N ASP A 149 2.19 7.64 -3.06
CA ASP A 149 1.21 7.94 -2.03
C ASP A 149 0.31 6.73 -1.78
N VAL A 150 -0.22 6.62 -0.58
CA VAL A 150 -1.36 5.76 -0.31
C VAL A 150 -2.57 6.46 -0.90
N ASP A 151 -3.06 5.96 -2.03
CA ASP A 151 -4.16 6.57 -2.78
C ASP A 151 -5.46 6.41 -2.02
N PHE A 152 -5.77 5.18 -1.62
CA PHE A 152 -6.88 4.87 -0.72
C PHE A 152 -6.73 3.50 -0.07
N LEU A 153 -7.57 3.25 0.92
CA LEU A 153 -7.71 1.97 1.61
C LEU A 153 -9.10 1.41 1.34
N GLU A 154 -9.16 0.15 0.95
CA GLU A 154 -10.41 -0.60 0.90
C GLU A 154 -10.65 -1.29 2.24
N VAL A 155 -11.84 -1.15 2.79
CA VAL A 155 -12.23 -1.73 4.07
C VAL A 155 -13.39 -2.68 3.86
N ASN A 156 -13.23 -3.91 4.35
CA ASN A 156 -14.31 -4.89 4.34
C ASN A 156 -15.32 -4.56 5.44
N VAL A 157 -16.57 -4.36 5.07
CA VAL A 157 -17.66 -4.05 6.00
C VAL A 157 -18.78 -5.06 5.85
N ALA A 158 -19.46 -5.37 6.96
CA ALA A 158 -20.58 -6.31 6.96
C ALA A 158 -21.85 -5.67 6.38
N ASP A 159 -22.04 -4.37 6.61
CA ASP A 159 -23.16 -3.59 6.10
C ASP A 159 -22.64 -2.28 5.50
N PHE A 160 -22.80 -2.16 4.18
CA PHE A 160 -22.31 -0.99 3.45
C PHE A 160 -23.04 0.29 3.86
N ALA A 161 -24.37 0.23 4.03
CA ALA A 161 -25.17 1.41 4.36
C ALA A 161 -24.87 1.96 5.76
N GLU A 162 -24.66 1.09 6.74
CA GLU A 162 -24.23 1.50 8.08
C GLU A 162 -22.81 2.09 8.06
N ALA A 163 -21.90 1.46 7.33
CA ALA A 163 -20.53 1.94 7.20
C ALA A 163 -20.46 3.29 6.49
N GLU A 164 -21.18 3.46 5.39
CA GLU A 164 -21.28 4.72 4.67
C GLU A 164 -21.80 5.85 5.56
N LYS A 165 -22.88 5.59 6.31
CA LYS A 165 -23.46 6.54 7.27
C LYS A 165 -22.47 6.90 8.37
N PHE A 166 -21.75 5.94 8.93
CA PHE A 166 -20.74 6.16 9.96
C PHE A 166 -19.59 7.03 9.46
N TYR A 167 -18.99 6.66 8.33
CA TYR A 167 -17.83 7.37 7.78
C TYR A 167 -18.20 8.75 7.21
N SER A 168 -19.38 8.91 6.62
CA SER A 168 -19.86 10.20 6.09
C SER A 168 -20.10 11.24 7.18
N ASN A 169 -20.39 10.80 8.40
CA ASN A 169 -20.55 11.69 9.56
C ASN A 169 -19.21 12.15 10.17
N LEU A 170 -18.09 11.60 9.70
CA LEU A 170 -16.76 12.04 10.12
C LEU A 170 -16.28 13.13 9.16
N PRO A 171 -16.30 14.43 9.55
CA PRO A 171 -16.05 15.55 8.63
C PRO A 171 -14.72 15.48 7.89
N ALA A 172 -13.80 14.69 8.44
CA ALA A 172 -12.46 14.54 7.94
C ALA A 172 -12.28 13.39 6.96
N LEU A 173 -13.22 12.44 6.90
CA LEU A 173 -13.12 11.23 6.05
C LEU A 173 -14.09 11.24 4.87
N ALA A 174 -14.99 12.21 4.79
CA ALA A 174 -16.00 12.30 3.71
C ALA A 174 -15.39 12.38 2.29
N HIS A 175 -14.12 12.75 2.18
CA HIS A 175 -13.41 12.82 0.89
C HIS A 175 -12.73 11.50 0.49
N PHE A 176 -12.74 10.48 1.35
CA PHE A 176 -12.03 9.21 1.14
C PHE A 176 -12.97 8.01 0.92
N ILE A 177 -14.28 8.25 0.86
CA ILE A 177 -15.28 7.20 0.64
C ILE A 177 -15.76 7.30 -0.81
N HIS A 178 -15.36 6.33 -1.61
CA HIS A 178 -15.85 6.14 -2.98
C HIS A 178 -16.37 4.73 -3.14
#